data_9a4ce2259140ad5555c2490b4a3b4d0a
#
_entry.id   9a4ce2259140ad5555c2490b4a3b4d0a
#
_cell.length_a   1.000
_cell.length_b   1.000
_cell.length_c   1.000
_cell.angle_alpha   90.00
_cell.angle_beta   90.00
_cell.angle_gamma   90.00
#
_symmetry.space_group_name_H-M   'P 1'
#
loop_
_entity.id
_entity.type
_entity.pdbx_description
1 polymer ?
#
loop_
_entity_poly.entity_id
_entity_poly.type
_entity_poly.pdbx_seq_one_letter_code
_entity_poly.pdbx_strand_id
1 'polypeptide(L)'
;MDVKFDESELAAEADQLIQTFQKDAAREAGIFHHLITLPTYHETALGTAVLSEGYFGDKGMLAYVKEIQRAEIRREMSSVKHQDLAGSTVGDTHKEYLSGENALKAGGADYTMNQF
;
A
#
# COMPACT_ATOMS: atom_id res chain seq x y z
N MET A 1 12.82 14.01 21.91
CA MET A 1 12.27 15.37 21.66
C MET A 1 10.77 15.19 21.53
N ASP A 2 10.05 15.32 22.65
CA ASP A 2 8.61 15.14 22.66
C ASP A 2 7.97 16.37 22.04
N VAL A 3 7.57 16.27 20.79
CA VAL A 3 6.73 17.29 20.15
C VAL A 3 5.34 17.18 20.79
N LYS A 4 5.05 18.03 21.73
CA LYS A 4 3.69 18.18 22.24
C LYS A 4 2.88 18.90 21.16
N PHE A 5 1.99 18.18 20.50
CA PHE A 5 0.94 18.79 19.71
C PHE A 5 -0.03 19.47 20.67
N ASP A 6 -0.07 20.80 20.61
CA ASP A 6 -1.04 21.58 21.35
C ASP A 6 -2.39 21.50 20.60
N GLU A 7 -3.41 20.97 21.26
CA GLU A 7 -4.80 20.90 20.75
C GLU A 7 -5.50 22.26 20.84
N SER A 8 -4.78 23.35 20.57
CA SER A 8 -5.33 24.70 20.58
C SER A 8 -6.21 24.95 19.33
N GLU A 9 -7.02 26.02 19.38
CA GLU A 9 -7.81 26.48 18.20
C GLU A 9 -6.88 26.73 16.99
N LEU A 10 -5.66 27.16 17.20
CA LEU A 10 -4.65 27.38 16.16
C LEU A 10 -4.26 26.07 15.46
N ALA A 11 -4.19 24.97 16.19
CA ALA A 11 -3.92 23.65 15.63
C ALA A 11 -5.10 23.18 14.74
N ALA A 12 -6.33 23.45 15.14
CA ALA A 12 -7.52 23.09 14.36
C ALA A 12 -7.59 23.89 13.04
N GLU A 13 -7.25 25.17 13.06
CA GLU A 13 -7.16 26.00 11.84
C GLU A 13 -6.04 25.51 10.92
N ALA A 14 -4.87 25.16 11.46
CA ALA A 14 -3.76 24.59 10.71
C ALA A 14 -4.13 23.23 10.07
N ASP A 15 -4.80 22.38 10.80
CA ASP A 15 -5.28 21.09 10.30
C ASP A 15 -6.29 21.26 9.15
N GLN A 16 -7.19 22.25 9.25
CA GLN A 16 -8.13 22.57 8.18
C GLN A 16 -7.39 23.05 6.91
N LEU A 17 -6.40 23.92 7.04
CA LEU A 17 -5.60 24.39 5.91
C LEU A 17 -4.83 23.23 5.25
N ILE A 18 -4.24 22.35 6.04
CA ILE A 18 -3.56 21.16 5.53
C ILE A 18 -4.54 20.24 4.81
N GLN A 19 -5.73 20.02 5.37
CA GLN A 19 -6.76 19.16 4.78
C GLN A 19 -7.27 19.68 3.42
N THR A 20 -7.34 21.00 3.24
CA THR A 20 -7.87 21.59 2.00
C THR A 20 -6.79 21.97 1.00
N PHE A 21 -5.52 21.91 1.39
CA PHE A 21 -4.37 22.42 0.64
C PHE A 21 -4.38 22.06 -0.85
N GLN A 22 -4.60 20.78 -1.20
CA GLN A 22 -4.56 20.34 -2.59
C GLN A 22 -5.69 20.95 -3.42
N LYS A 23 -6.88 21.09 -2.83
CA LYS A 23 -8.05 21.70 -3.50
C LYS A 23 -7.84 23.20 -3.69
N ASP A 24 -7.27 23.85 -2.69
CA ASP A 24 -7.01 25.28 -2.72
C ASP A 24 -5.89 25.60 -3.72
N ALA A 25 -4.81 24.80 -3.73
CA ALA A 25 -3.75 24.92 -4.72
C ALA A 25 -4.25 24.71 -6.16
N ALA A 26 -5.17 23.78 -6.38
CA ALA A 26 -5.80 23.57 -7.69
C ALA A 26 -6.67 24.76 -8.10
N ARG A 27 -7.49 25.27 -7.16
CA ARG A 27 -8.45 26.36 -7.43
C ARG A 27 -7.75 27.71 -7.63
N GLU A 28 -6.77 28.02 -6.79
CA GLU A 28 -6.16 29.35 -6.73
C GLU A 28 -4.91 29.49 -7.60
N ALA A 29 -4.14 28.40 -7.74
CA ALA A 29 -2.88 28.41 -8.48
C ALA A 29 -2.84 27.46 -9.69
N GLY A 30 -3.91 26.73 -9.98
CA GLY A 30 -3.97 25.79 -11.10
C GLY A 30 -3.02 24.57 -10.95
N ILE A 31 -2.65 24.21 -9.72
CA ILE A 31 -1.76 23.07 -9.44
C ILE A 31 -2.59 21.79 -9.30
N PHE A 32 -2.58 20.98 -10.35
CA PHE A 32 -3.35 19.72 -10.39
C PHE A 32 -2.51 18.45 -10.18
N HIS A 33 -1.18 18.59 -10.20
CA HIS A 33 -0.27 17.46 -10.06
C HIS A 33 0.59 17.61 -8.81
N HIS A 34 0.53 16.61 -7.93
CA HIS A 34 1.29 16.57 -6.69
C HIS A 34 2.13 15.31 -6.63
N LEU A 35 3.42 15.44 -6.37
CA LEU A 35 4.32 14.32 -6.10
C LEU A 35 4.38 14.09 -4.59
N ILE A 36 3.86 12.94 -4.15
CA ILE A 36 3.77 12.58 -2.73
C ILE A 36 4.87 11.57 -2.39
N THR A 37 6.11 12.03 -2.33
CA THR A 37 7.28 11.18 -2.07
C THR A 37 7.55 10.97 -0.58
N LEU A 38 7.65 12.05 0.19
CA LEU A 38 7.94 11.97 1.63
C LEU A 38 6.85 11.28 2.45
N PRO A 39 5.56 11.59 2.29
CA PRO A 39 4.50 10.86 2.98
C PRO A 39 4.54 9.35 2.70
N THR A 40 4.75 8.93 1.45
CA THR A 40 4.86 7.52 1.09
C THR A 40 6.10 6.86 1.71
N TYR A 41 7.24 7.56 1.73
CA TYR A 41 8.45 7.07 2.39
C TYR A 41 8.23 6.87 3.90
N HIS A 42 7.69 7.86 4.57
CA HIS A 42 7.45 7.80 6.02
C HIS A 42 6.40 6.76 6.40
N GLU A 43 5.34 6.63 5.60
CA GLU A 43 4.33 5.60 5.78
C GLU A 43 4.94 4.20 5.66
N THR A 44 5.75 3.95 4.63
CA THR A 44 6.45 2.68 4.43
C THR A 44 7.45 2.41 5.57
N ALA A 45 8.22 3.40 5.99
CA ALA A 45 9.17 3.27 7.08
C ALA A 45 8.48 2.94 8.41
N LEU A 46 7.41 3.66 8.74
CA LEU A 46 6.62 3.41 9.95
C LEU A 46 5.95 2.03 9.90
N GLY A 47 5.32 1.67 8.79
CA GLY A 47 4.68 0.37 8.62
C GLY A 47 5.67 -0.78 8.76
N THR A 48 6.87 -0.64 8.19
CA THR A 48 7.95 -1.62 8.32
C THR A 48 8.44 -1.74 9.78
N ALA A 49 8.60 -0.62 10.47
CA ALA A 49 9.02 -0.62 11.88
C ALA A 49 7.99 -1.34 12.76
N VAL A 50 6.71 -0.98 12.66
CA VAL A 50 5.62 -1.60 13.41
C VAL A 50 5.51 -3.10 13.12
N LEU A 51 5.63 -3.49 11.85
CA LEU A 51 5.64 -4.90 11.47
C LEU A 51 6.83 -5.64 12.09
N SER A 52 8.03 -5.07 12.03
CA SER A 52 9.26 -5.66 12.58
C SER A 52 9.16 -5.85 14.08
N GLU A 53 8.69 -4.86 14.81
CA GLU A 53 8.47 -4.95 16.26
C GLU A 53 7.51 -6.08 16.63
N GLY A 54 6.41 -6.22 15.90
CA GLY A 54 5.46 -7.29 16.11
C GLY A 54 6.00 -8.67 15.70
N TYR A 55 6.72 -8.73 14.58
CA TYR A 55 7.24 -9.97 14.02
C TYR A 55 8.35 -10.59 14.86
N PHE A 56 9.31 -9.79 15.29
CA PHE A 56 10.43 -10.24 16.15
C PHE A 56 10.09 -10.26 17.64
N GLY A 57 8.91 -9.71 18.02
CA GLY A 57 8.36 -9.81 19.36
C GLY A 57 7.49 -11.05 19.56
N ASP A 58 6.50 -10.93 20.42
CA ASP A 58 5.65 -12.05 20.83
C ASP A 58 4.62 -12.50 19.79
N LYS A 59 4.39 -11.71 18.73
CA LYS A 59 3.33 -11.98 17.73
C LYS A 59 3.79 -12.83 16.56
N GLY A 60 5.09 -12.81 16.20
CA GLY A 60 5.61 -13.51 15.03
C GLY A 60 4.83 -13.24 13.75
N MET A 61 4.57 -14.25 12.93
CA MET A 61 3.79 -14.11 11.69
C MET A 61 2.36 -13.58 11.91
N LEU A 62 1.81 -13.71 13.11
CA LEU A 62 0.50 -13.17 13.42
C LEU A 62 0.45 -11.64 13.32
N ALA A 63 1.57 -10.96 13.53
CA ALA A 63 1.67 -9.52 13.31
C ALA A 63 1.34 -9.17 11.85
N TYR A 64 1.99 -9.83 10.89
CA TYR A 64 1.70 -9.64 9.47
C TYR A 64 0.22 -9.92 9.14
N VAL A 65 -0.28 -11.09 9.57
CA VAL A 65 -1.65 -11.50 9.24
C VAL A 65 -2.69 -10.53 9.79
N LYS A 66 -2.54 -10.08 11.04
CA LYS A 66 -3.52 -9.20 11.68
C LYS A 66 -3.42 -7.76 11.21
N GLU A 67 -2.21 -7.22 11.20
CA GLU A 67 -2.01 -5.78 11.00
C GLU A 67 -2.03 -5.40 9.50
N ILE A 68 -1.56 -6.29 8.64
CA ILE A 68 -1.42 -6.02 7.20
C ILE A 68 -2.47 -6.80 6.39
N GLN A 69 -2.31 -8.11 6.27
CA GLN A 69 -3.09 -8.94 5.34
C GLN A 69 -4.61 -8.81 5.55
N ARG A 70 -5.09 -8.94 6.79
CA ARG A 70 -6.52 -8.77 7.07
C ARG A 70 -7.01 -7.33 6.87
N ALA A 71 -6.13 -6.35 7.04
CA ALA A 71 -6.47 -4.96 6.77
C ALA A 71 -6.62 -4.69 5.27
N GLU A 72 -5.75 -5.25 4.44
CA GLU A 72 -5.84 -5.20 2.98
C GLU A 72 -7.11 -5.89 2.47
N ILE A 73 -7.40 -7.09 2.97
CA ILE A 73 -8.61 -7.84 2.61
C ILE A 73 -9.88 -7.04 2.95
N ARG A 74 -9.96 -6.47 4.17
CA ARG A 74 -11.14 -5.66 4.58
C ARG A 74 -11.32 -4.38 3.75
N ARG A 75 -10.24 -3.88 3.16
CA ARG A 75 -10.25 -2.70 2.27
C ARG A 75 -10.38 -3.06 0.80
N GLU A 76 -10.52 -4.35 0.49
CA GLU A 76 -10.61 -4.85 -0.90
C GLU A 76 -9.45 -4.37 -1.77
N MET A 77 -8.24 -4.32 -1.19
CA MET A 77 -7.06 -3.83 -1.89
C MET A 77 -6.57 -4.85 -2.92
N SER A 78 -6.25 -4.38 -4.11
CA SER A 78 -5.70 -5.22 -5.20
C SER A 78 -4.33 -5.81 -4.85
N SER A 79 -3.59 -5.20 -3.93
CA SER A 79 -2.31 -5.69 -3.42
C SER A 79 -2.39 -7.08 -2.77
N VAL A 80 -3.57 -7.50 -2.30
CA VAL A 80 -3.81 -8.87 -1.82
C VAL A 80 -3.46 -9.90 -2.90
N LYS A 81 -3.77 -9.58 -4.16
CA LYS A 81 -3.37 -10.37 -5.33
C LYS A 81 -2.11 -9.80 -5.97
N HIS A 82 -1.06 -9.67 -5.20
CA HIS A 82 0.18 -8.98 -5.59
C HIS A 82 0.84 -9.55 -6.85
N GLN A 83 0.71 -10.84 -7.12
CA GLN A 83 1.26 -11.46 -8.32
C GLN A 83 0.50 -11.03 -9.58
N ASP A 84 -0.82 -11.00 -9.49
CA ASP A 84 -1.68 -10.53 -10.59
C ASP A 84 -1.47 -9.03 -10.81
N LEU A 85 -1.41 -8.25 -9.73
CA LEU A 85 -1.07 -6.83 -9.76
C LEU A 85 0.30 -6.57 -10.40
N ALA A 86 1.28 -7.44 -10.16
CA ALA A 86 2.61 -7.39 -10.78
C ALA A 86 2.64 -7.89 -12.24
N GLY A 87 1.52 -8.33 -12.79
CA GLY A 87 1.39 -8.73 -14.18
C GLY A 87 1.73 -10.18 -14.48
N SER A 88 1.71 -11.08 -13.49
CA SER A 88 1.98 -12.51 -13.72
C SER A 88 1.04 -13.14 -14.74
N THR A 89 -0.26 -12.82 -14.66
CA THR A 89 -1.27 -13.30 -15.61
C THR A 89 -0.99 -12.82 -17.03
N VAL A 90 -0.59 -11.57 -17.20
CA VAL A 90 -0.21 -11.01 -18.51
C VAL A 90 1.03 -11.72 -19.05
N GLY A 91 2.05 -11.91 -18.21
CA GLY A 91 3.26 -12.63 -18.58
C GLY A 91 3.00 -14.08 -18.99
N ASP A 92 2.15 -14.77 -18.25
CA ASP A 92 1.78 -16.17 -18.53
C ASP A 92 0.96 -16.31 -19.81
N THR A 93 0.03 -15.38 -20.05
CA THR A 93 -0.73 -15.30 -21.32
C THR A 93 0.19 -15.09 -22.52
N HIS A 94 1.20 -14.22 -22.39
CA HIS A 94 2.22 -14.02 -23.43
C HIS A 94 3.02 -15.28 -23.71
N LYS A 95 3.46 -15.98 -22.67
CA LYS A 95 4.22 -17.24 -22.82
C LYS A 95 3.37 -18.31 -23.50
N GLU A 96 2.11 -18.43 -23.10
CA GLU A 96 1.16 -19.38 -23.71
C GLU A 96 0.92 -19.08 -25.19
N TYR A 97 0.78 -17.81 -25.54
CA TYR A 97 0.62 -17.39 -26.93
C TYR A 97 1.84 -17.72 -27.79
N LEU A 98 3.05 -17.57 -27.25
CA LEU A 98 4.30 -17.84 -27.98
C LEU A 98 4.71 -19.32 -28.00
N SER A 99 4.41 -20.08 -26.96
CA SER A 99 4.94 -21.44 -26.74
C SER A 99 3.84 -22.52 -26.65
N GLY A 100 2.57 -22.13 -26.79
CA GLY A 100 1.42 -23.02 -26.66
C GLY A 100 1.13 -23.46 -25.22
N GLU A 101 0.24 -24.47 -25.09
CA GLU A 101 -0.26 -24.96 -23.80
C GLU A 101 0.81 -25.50 -22.85
N ASN A 102 1.99 -25.86 -23.38
CA ASN A 102 3.12 -26.37 -22.61
C ASN A 102 3.99 -25.26 -21.98
N ALA A 103 3.64 -24.00 -22.12
CA ALA A 103 4.37 -22.90 -21.53
C ALA A 103 4.44 -23.02 -20.00
N LEU A 104 5.63 -22.83 -19.42
CA LEU A 104 5.83 -22.75 -17.99
C LEU A 104 5.16 -21.47 -17.46
N LYS A 105 4.10 -21.62 -16.67
CA LYS A 105 3.34 -20.52 -16.07
C LYS A 105 3.83 -20.25 -14.64
N ALA A 106 4.03 -18.99 -14.30
CA ALA A 106 4.41 -18.57 -12.96
C ALA A 106 3.19 -18.47 -12.03
N GLY A 107 2.01 -18.17 -12.57
CA GLY A 107 0.76 -17.92 -11.87
C GLY A 107 -0.33 -18.99 -12.09
N GLY A 108 0.05 -20.25 -12.33
CA GLY A 108 -0.93 -21.32 -12.56
C GLY A 108 -1.84 -21.59 -11.35
N ALA A 109 -3.03 -22.13 -11.62
CA ALA A 109 -4.04 -22.48 -10.60
C ALA A 109 -3.49 -23.40 -9.50
N ASP A 110 -2.50 -24.22 -9.83
CA ASP A 110 -1.87 -25.16 -8.92
C ASP A 110 -0.72 -24.57 -8.08
N TYR A 111 -0.35 -23.30 -8.35
CA TYR A 111 0.77 -22.66 -7.65
C TYR A 111 0.31 -21.51 -6.76
N THR A 112 0.04 -20.35 -7.35
CA THR A 112 -0.11 -19.13 -6.56
C THR A 112 -1.37 -18.32 -6.87
N MET A 113 -2.10 -18.66 -7.95
CA MET A 113 -3.25 -17.89 -8.41
C MET A 113 -4.41 -17.81 -7.38
N ASN A 114 -4.51 -18.77 -6.48
CA ASN A 114 -5.59 -18.90 -5.48
C ASN A 114 -5.08 -18.93 -4.04
N GLN A 115 -3.93 -18.33 -3.75
CA GLN A 115 -3.34 -18.34 -2.40
C GLN A 115 -4.08 -17.45 -1.39
N PHE A 116 -4.94 -16.51 -1.82
CA PHE A 116 -5.67 -15.59 -0.94
C PHE A 116 -7.11 -15.41 -1.41
#